data_1df351757278b2a2249b4e506f60d9a3
#
_entry.id   1df351757278b2a2249b4e506f60d9a3
#
_cell.length_a   1.000
_cell.length_b   1.000
_cell.length_c   1.000
_cell.angle_alpha   90.00
_cell.angle_beta   90.00
_cell.angle_gamma   90.00
#
_symmetry.space_group_name_H-M   'P 1'
#
loop_
_entity.id
_entity.type
_entity.pdbx_description
1 polymer ?
#
loop_
_entity_poly.entity_id
_entity_poly.type
_entity_poly.pdbx_seq_one_letter_code
_entity_poly.pdbx_strand_id
1 'polypeptide(L)'
;MVSDAPLATATHSWMPSSPCGPGCLESIDTVGGARVAARLLGVAGLLVSFPLLNVATPQRRREQLQRRYAHALLGCLGMRLRVVDNRVAARNVTEESVRTDLVARIGTALRRDDRGVEIRPTRTGYAPPATGVLVVTGHIGWTDVVALAAVQPLGFVARADMVEWPLLGNLAKLMRVVPIERERLRSLPDVVAALSARLAAGDRMAVFPEGTTWCGRAYGGMRPALFQSAVDTGTYVQPVRLRYLDTHGAQCAVPAFVGEDTFVGSAARVLRSRGMVAEIVLEPLEHPGLDRRDLARRCEIAVRGDERSRHGVAGTEWIEATTTRVQDPAPITDATEPRNTTAGIRPRAGVRRRAVALFRGRGRDASARRSVGSGQ
;
A
#
# COMPACT_ATOMS: atom_id res chain seq x y z
N MET A 1 -36.21 3.09 -27.28
CA MET A 1 -34.84 3.61 -27.04
C MET A 1 -34.82 4.20 -25.65
N VAL A 2 -34.43 3.40 -24.66
CA VAL A 2 -34.25 3.85 -23.28
C VAL A 2 -32.80 4.27 -23.16
N SER A 3 -32.57 5.56 -22.88
CA SER A 3 -31.27 6.16 -22.69
C SER A 3 -30.70 5.65 -21.35
N ASP A 4 -29.75 4.74 -21.39
CA ASP A 4 -28.90 4.40 -20.25
C ASP A 4 -27.91 5.56 -20.02
N ALA A 5 -28.38 6.59 -19.32
CA ALA A 5 -27.48 7.55 -18.72
C ALA A 5 -26.73 6.84 -17.58
N PRO A 6 -25.38 6.88 -17.52
CA PRO A 6 -24.66 6.33 -16.40
C PRO A 6 -25.11 7.06 -15.13
N LEU A 7 -25.58 6.29 -14.15
CA LEU A 7 -25.90 6.79 -12.82
C LEU A 7 -24.66 7.54 -12.30
N ALA A 8 -24.79 8.85 -12.18
CA ALA A 8 -23.81 9.68 -11.54
C ALA A 8 -23.61 9.13 -10.12
N THR A 9 -22.47 8.48 -9.86
CA THR A 9 -22.10 8.00 -8.54
C THR A 9 -22.06 9.20 -7.61
N ALA A 10 -22.97 9.22 -6.64
CA ALA A 10 -23.06 10.28 -5.65
C ALA A 10 -21.69 10.38 -4.96
N THR A 11 -20.99 11.51 -5.16
CA THR A 11 -19.72 11.77 -4.49
C THR A 11 -20.00 12.07 -3.02
N HIS A 12 -19.79 11.08 -2.18
CA HIS A 12 -19.92 11.25 -0.74
C HIS A 12 -18.74 12.08 -0.19
N SER A 13 -18.98 12.90 0.82
CA SER A 13 -17.96 13.78 1.45
C SER A 13 -16.74 13.04 1.99
N TRP A 14 -16.86 11.74 2.23
CA TRP A 14 -15.76 10.87 2.70
C TRP A 14 -14.95 10.23 1.55
N MET A 15 -15.39 10.34 0.28
CA MET A 15 -14.63 9.81 -0.85
C MET A 15 -13.32 10.60 -1.02
N PRO A 16 -12.19 9.91 -1.22
CA PRO A 16 -10.95 10.61 -1.52
C PRO A 16 -11.06 11.29 -2.89
N SER A 17 -10.73 12.56 -2.93
CA SER A 17 -10.67 13.37 -4.15
C SER A 17 -9.33 14.08 -4.24
N SER A 18 -8.91 14.38 -5.46
CA SER A 18 -7.71 15.17 -5.75
C SER A 18 -8.10 16.31 -6.68
N PRO A 19 -7.61 17.53 -6.44
CA PRO A 19 -7.81 18.66 -7.35
C PRO A 19 -6.95 18.54 -8.62
N CYS A 20 -6.07 17.53 -8.69
CA CYS A 20 -5.18 17.33 -9.83
C CYS A 20 -5.95 16.94 -11.08
N GLY A 21 -5.60 17.54 -12.21
CA GLY A 21 -6.21 17.32 -13.51
C GLY A 21 -5.20 17.50 -14.65
N PRO A 22 -5.67 17.63 -15.90
CA PRO A 22 -4.81 17.81 -17.07
C PRO A 22 -3.84 18.99 -16.97
N GLY A 23 -4.23 20.06 -16.26
CA GLY A 23 -3.36 21.22 -16.00
C GLY A 23 -2.12 20.92 -15.16
N CYS A 24 -2.06 19.77 -14.48
CA CYS A 24 -0.85 19.32 -13.77
C CYS A 24 0.13 18.57 -14.66
N LEU A 25 -0.29 18.16 -15.86
CA LEU A 25 0.53 17.37 -16.77
C LEU A 25 1.36 18.30 -17.65
N GLU A 26 2.64 18.02 -17.75
CA GLU A 26 3.57 18.78 -18.58
C GLU A 26 3.53 18.32 -20.03
N SER A 27 3.88 19.23 -20.94
CA SER A 27 4.32 18.86 -22.27
C SER A 27 5.65 18.11 -22.17
N ILE A 28 5.75 16.93 -22.76
CA ILE A 28 6.92 16.08 -22.67
C ILE A 28 7.66 15.99 -24.01
N ASP A 29 8.96 15.88 -23.92
CA ASP A 29 9.78 15.42 -25.03
C ASP A 29 9.40 13.98 -25.38
N THR A 30 9.01 13.75 -26.63
CA THR A 30 8.57 12.44 -27.10
C THR A 30 9.68 11.71 -27.85
N VAL A 31 9.59 10.37 -27.82
CA VAL A 31 10.44 9.50 -28.63
C VAL A 31 9.74 9.16 -29.96
N GLY A 32 10.54 8.84 -30.97
CA GLY A 32 10.02 8.44 -32.29
C GLY A 32 9.19 7.14 -32.24
N GLY A 33 8.29 6.98 -33.20
CA GLY A 33 7.33 5.87 -33.27
C GLY A 33 7.97 4.47 -33.22
N ALA A 34 9.14 4.27 -33.85
CA ALA A 34 9.87 3.00 -33.80
C ALA A 34 10.24 2.60 -32.37
N ARG A 35 10.65 3.57 -31.54
CA ARG A 35 10.96 3.32 -30.12
C ARG A 35 9.71 3.01 -29.31
N VAL A 36 8.60 3.67 -29.60
CA VAL A 36 7.30 3.36 -28.97
C VAL A 36 6.87 1.94 -29.33
N ALA A 37 6.97 1.55 -30.59
CA ALA A 37 6.65 0.18 -31.03
C ALA A 37 7.53 -0.87 -30.34
N ALA A 38 8.84 -0.63 -30.25
CA ALA A 38 9.76 -1.52 -29.53
C ALA A 38 9.40 -1.65 -28.04
N ARG A 39 9.03 -0.54 -27.38
CA ARG A 39 8.57 -0.55 -25.98
C ARG A 39 7.28 -1.36 -25.81
N LEU A 40 6.30 -1.17 -26.67
CA LEU A 40 5.06 -1.93 -26.68
C LEU A 40 5.28 -3.42 -26.87
N LEU A 41 6.12 -3.81 -27.82
CA LEU A 41 6.48 -5.21 -28.04
C LEU A 41 7.18 -5.80 -26.81
N GLY A 42 8.07 -5.05 -26.18
CA GLY A 42 8.72 -5.44 -24.93
C GLY A 42 7.72 -5.66 -23.80
N VAL A 43 6.80 -4.72 -23.59
CA VAL A 43 5.72 -4.85 -22.57
C VAL A 43 4.87 -6.08 -22.86
N ALA A 44 4.41 -6.27 -24.13
CA ALA A 44 3.59 -7.41 -24.50
C ALA A 44 4.33 -8.73 -24.28
N GLY A 45 5.60 -8.83 -24.68
CA GLY A 45 6.44 -10.01 -24.46
C GLY A 45 6.61 -10.35 -22.96
N LEU A 46 6.82 -9.33 -22.12
CA LEU A 46 6.90 -9.52 -20.66
C LEU A 46 5.56 -9.99 -20.07
N LEU A 47 4.44 -9.40 -20.46
CA LEU A 47 3.13 -9.79 -19.95
C LEU A 47 2.74 -11.21 -20.34
N VAL A 48 3.06 -11.65 -21.57
CA VAL A 48 2.78 -13.01 -22.06
C VAL A 48 3.70 -14.04 -21.40
N SER A 49 5.01 -13.75 -21.27
CA SER A 49 5.98 -14.70 -20.71
C SER A 49 5.94 -14.84 -19.20
N PHE A 50 5.51 -13.78 -18.48
CA PHE A 50 5.56 -13.74 -17.02
C PHE A 50 4.76 -14.85 -16.32
N PRO A 51 3.48 -15.13 -16.63
CA PRO A 51 2.72 -16.18 -15.98
C PRO A 51 3.38 -17.55 -16.10
N LEU A 52 3.82 -17.89 -17.31
CA LEU A 52 4.47 -19.17 -17.61
C LEU A 52 5.77 -19.35 -16.83
N LEU A 53 6.64 -18.35 -16.91
CA LEU A 53 7.93 -18.40 -16.23
C LEU A 53 7.79 -18.31 -14.71
N ASN A 54 6.79 -17.57 -14.20
CA ASN A 54 6.54 -17.50 -12.77
C ASN A 54 6.04 -18.84 -12.19
N VAL A 55 5.20 -19.57 -12.93
CA VAL A 55 4.76 -20.93 -12.52
C VAL A 55 5.91 -21.93 -12.62
N ALA A 56 6.68 -21.91 -13.71
CA ALA A 56 7.80 -22.81 -13.93
C ALA A 56 8.99 -22.55 -12.98
N THR A 57 9.08 -21.37 -12.38
CA THR A 57 10.20 -21.01 -11.51
C THR A 57 9.98 -21.56 -10.10
N PRO A 58 10.98 -22.25 -9.50
CA PRO A 58 10.92 -22.70 -8.12
C PRO A 58 10.65 -21.56 -7.14
N GLN A 59 9.85 -21.81 -6.10
CA GLN A 59 9.38 -20.79 -5.16
C GLN A 59 10.52 -19.93 -4.57
N ARG A 60 11.67 -20.54 -4.29
CA ARG A 60 12.86 -19.84 -3.77
C ARG A 60 13.43 -18.78 -4.72
N ARG A 61 13.20 -18.90 -6.04
CA ARG A 61 13.70 -17.97 -7.07
C ARG A 61 12.64 -17.05 -7.62
N ARG A 62 11.35 -17.24 -7.26
CA ARG A 62 10.22 -16.44 -7.78
C ARG A 62 10.37 -14.96 -7.45
N GLU A 63 10.81 -14.63 -6.24
CA GLU A 63 11.03 -13.23 -5.85
C GLU A 63 12.06 -12.55 -6.77
N GLN A 64 13.15 -13.24 -7.10
CA GLN A 64 14.16 -12.71 -8.01
C GLN A 64 13.63 -12.55 -9.43
N LEU A 65 12.83 -13.52 -9.91
CA LEU A 65 12.17 -13.44 -11.21
C LEU A 65 11.23 -12.24 -11.26
N GLN A 66 10.32 -12.13 -10.31
CA GLN A 66 9.34 -11.03 -10.24
C GLN A 66 10.02 -9.66 -10.21
N ARG A 67 11.09 -9.51 -9.42
CA ARG A 67 11.89 -8.31 -9.38
C ARG A 67 12.53 -7.99 -10.74
N ARG A 68 13.12 -8.98 -11.40
CA ARG A 68 13.71 -8.80 -12.74
C ARG A 68 12.68 -8.38 -13.78
N TYR A 69 11.49 -8.99 -13.73
CA TYR A 69 10.38 -8.62 -14.61
C TYR A 69 9.90 -7.19 -14.37
N ALA A 70 9.76 -6.77 -13.11
CA ALA A 70 9.40 -5.40 -12.78
C ALA A 70 10.47 -4.39 -13.29
N HIS A 71 11.76 -4.70 -13.14
CA HIS A 71 12.83 -3.89 -13.70
C HIS A 71 12.79 -3.83 -15.24
N ALA A 72 12.56 -4.97 -15.90
CA ALA A 72 12.46 -5.02 -17.35
C ALA A 72 11.24 -4.23 -17.83
N LEU A 73 10.13 -4.32 -17.13
CA LEU A 73 8.92 -3.56 -17.44
C LEU A 73 9.14 -2.05 -17.31
N LEU A 74 9.79 -1.59 -16.22
CA LEU A 74 10.20 -0.18 -16.09
C LEU A 74 11.09 0.25 -17.26
N GLY A 75 12.05 -0.59 -17.67
CA GLY A 75 12.91 -0.33 -18.83
C GLY A 75 12.10 -0.19 -20.12
N CYS A 76 11.12 -1.08 -20.37
CA CYS A 76 10.21 -0.97 -21.52
C CYS A 76 9.35 0.29 -21.46
N LEU A 77 9.00 0.77 -20.27
CA LEU A 77 8.29 2.04 -20.07
C LEU A 77 9.21 3.27 -20.20
N GLY A 78 10.50 3.07 -20.43
CA GLY A 78 11.48 4.14 -20.51
C GLY A 78 11.88 4.72 -19.16
N MET A 79 11.67 3.97 -18.08
CA MET A 79 11.96 4.37 -16.71
C MET A 79 13.22 3.67 -16.18
N ARG A 80 14.04 4.39 -15.43
CA ARG A 80 15.12 3.84 -14.60
C ARG A 80 14.71 3.90 -13.14
N LEU A 81 15.07 2.88 -12.37
CA LEU A 81 14.82 2.87 -10.93
C LEU A 81 16.07 3.38 -10.20
N ARG A 82 15.87 4.33 -9.28
CA ARG A 82 16.87 4.78 -8.30
C ARG A 82 16.34 4.49 -6.91
N VAL A 83 17.09 3.76 -6.09
CA VAL A 83 16.71 3.47 -4.70
C VAL A 83 17.72 4.14 -3.79
N VAL A 84 17.20 4.93 -2.84
CA VAL A 84 17.96 5.58 -1.78
C VAL A 84 17.54 4.97 -0.44
N ASP A 85 18.46 4.59 0.39
CA ASP A 85 18.17 3.96 1.69
C ASP A 85 18.58 4.88 2.85
N ASN A 86 17.61 5.67 3.34
CA ASN A 86 17.82 6.58 4.46
C ASN A 86 17.84 5.85 5.83
N ARG A 87 17.46 4.58 5.88
CA ARG A 87 17.51 3.78 7.12
C ARG A 87 18.94 3.62 7.64
N VAL A 88 19.94 3.67 6.76
CA VAL A 88 21.36 3.58 7.14
C VAL A 88 21.84 4.90 7.72
N ALA A 89 21.42 6.03 7.16
CA ALA A 89 21.80 7.36 7.66
C ALA A 89 21.28 7.61 9.08
N ALA A 90 20.06 7.18 9.37
CA ALA A 90 19.45 7.31 10.69
C ALA A 90 20.16 6.48 11.78
N ARG A 91 20.82 5.38 11.41
CA ARG A 91 21.58 4.54 12.35
C ARG A 91 22.81 5.25 12.92
N ASN A 92 23.46 6.09 12.12
CA ASN A 92 24.66 6.81 12.55
C ASN A 92 24.37 7.94 13.53
N VAL A 93 23.10 8.32 13.70
CA VAL A 93 22.68 9.40 14.62
C VAL A 93 22.17 8.87 15.97
N THR A 94 21.83 7.60 16.06
CA THR A 94 21.17 7.02 17.25
C THR A 94 21.79 5.70 17.72
N GLU A 95 23.12 5.60 17.75
CA GLU A 95 23.81 4.37 18.19
C GLU A 95 23.50 3.94 19.64
N GLU A 96 22.81 4.75 20.41
CA GLU A 96 22.57 4.49 21.84
C GLU A 96 21.10 4.17 22.21
N SER A 97 20.12 4.38 21.36
CA SER A 97 18.71 4.30 21.76
C SER A 97 17.87 3.17 21.15
N VAL A 98 18.34 2.42 20.16
CA VAL A 98 17.51 1.36 19.50
C VAL A 98 18.26 0.03 19.43
N ARG A 99 18.62 -0.48 20.57
CA ARG A 99 18.94 -1.90 20.79
C ARG A 99 17.65 -2.67 20.93
N THR A 100 16.94 -2.95 19.86
CA THR A 100 15.83 -3.89 19.92
C THR A 100 15.83 -4.82 18.71
N ASP A 101 15.44 -6.05 18.94
CA ASP A 101 15.47 -7.25 18.10
C ASP A 101 15.17 -7.09 16.58
N LEU A 102 14.44 -6.09 16.14
CA LEU A 102 14.13 -5.93 14.73
C LEU A 102 15.29 -5.34 13.93
N VAL A 103 16.05 -4.43 14.54
CA VAL A 103 17.29 -3.91 13.93
C VAL A 103 18.29 -5.04 13.76
N ALA A 104 18.31 -6.00 14.68
CA ALA A 104 19.08 -7.23 14.55
C ALA A 104 18.55 -8.12 13.42
N ARG A 105 17.24 -8.27 13.25
CA ARG A 105 16.62 -9.10 12.19
C ARG A 105 16.74 -8.49 10.80
N ILE A 106 16.66 -7.17 10.68
CA ILE A 106 16.92 -6.45 9.41
C ILE A 106 18.43 -6.26 9.22
N GLY A 107 19.20 -6.10 10.29
CA GLY A 107 20.64 -5.89 10.29
C GLY A 107 21.48 -7.12 9.94
N THR A 108 20.97 -8.34 10.13
CA THR A 108 21.66 -9.57 9.66
C THR A 108 21.74 -9.67 8.14
N ALA A 109 20.99 -8.83 7.41
CA ALA A 109 21.20 -8.64 5.97
C ALA A 109 22.42 -7.73 5.65
N LEU A 110 23.00 -7.07 6.65
CA LEU A 110 24.18 -6.20 6.58
C LEU A 110 25.33 -6.90 7.30
N ARG A 111 25.88 -7.96 6.74
CA ARG A 111 27.14 -8.53 7.25
C ARG A 111 28.30 -7.64 6.83
N ARG A 112 29.09 -7.18 7.81
CA ARG A 112 30.49 -6.83 7.59
C ARG A 112 31.26 -8.11 7.32
N ASP A 113 32.08 -8.13 6.28
CA ASP A 113 33.06 -9.18 6.18
C ASP A 113 34.15 -8.97 7.25
N ASP A 114 34.88 -10.03 7.58
CA ASP A 114 35.92 -10.02 8.61
C ASP A 114 37.11 -9.08 8.30
N ARG A 115 37.04 -8.32 7.19
CA ARG A 115 38.06 -7.36 6.73
C ARG A 115 37.64 -5.91 6.91
N GLY A 116 36.48 -5.66 7.54
CA GLY A 116 36.00 -4.29 7.78
C GLY A 116 35.53 -3.54 6.52
N VAL A 117 35.43 -4.21 5.40
CA VAL A 117 34.88 -3.64 4.17
C VAL A 117 33.37 -3.58 4.32
N GLU A 118 32.84 -2.35 4.24
CA GLU A 118 31.40 -2.12 4.22
C GLU A 118 30.78 -2.79 2.99
N ILE A 119 30.27 -4.02 3.15
CA ILE A 119 29.55 -4.69 2.08
C ILE A 119 28.28 -3.88 1.87
N ARG A 120 28.27 -3.03 0.85
CA ARG A 120 27.03 -2.40 0.37
C ARG A 120 26.04 -3.54 0.14
N PRO A 121 24.87 -3.52 0.81
CA PRO A 121 23.90 -4.57 0.60
C PRO A 121 23.52 -4.60 -0.86
N THR A 122 23.89 -5.66 -1.57
CA THR A 122 23.61 -5.87 -2.99
C THR A 122 22.12 -5.98 -3.28
N ARG A 123 21.26 -5.92 -2.25
CA ARG A 123 19.80 -5.99 -2.36
C ARG A 123 19.13 -5.17 -1.28
N THR A 124 18.96 -3.89 -1.53
CA THR A 124 18.05 -3.06 -0.76
C THR A 124 16.62 -3.57 -0.98
N GLY A 125 15.92 -3.92 0.09
CA GLY A 125 14.54 -4.40 0.08
C GLY A 125 13.75 -3.80 1.25
N TYR A 126 12.44 -4.04 1.30
CA TYR A 126 11.57 -3.53 2.35
C TYR A 126 11.74 -4.31 3.66
N ALA A 127 11.82 -5.63 3.55
CA ALA A 127 11.99 -6.53 4.70
C ALA A 127 12.63 -7.87 4.28
N PRO A 128 13.25 -8.58 5.23
CA PRO A 128 13.69 -9.95 5.02
C PRO A 128 12.53 -10.88 4.60
N PRO A 129 12.83 -12.07 4.03
CA PRO A 129 11.81 -13.08 3.75
C PRO A 129 11.03 -13.45 5.01
N ALA A 130 9.73 -13.73 4.85
CA ALA A 130 8.81 -14.10 5.93
C ALA A 130 8.73 -13.10 7.09
N THR A 131 9.07 -11.83 6.82
CA THR A 131 8.91 -10.74 7.77
C THR A 131 7.84 -9.80 7.23
N GLY A 132 6.70 -9.72 7.94
CA GLY A 132 5.63 -8.80 7.58
C GLY A 132 6.09 -7.35 7.66
N VAL A 133 5.73 -6.56 6.66
CA VAL A 133 5.93 -5.12 6.66
C VAL A 133 4.83 -4.44 5.88
N LEU A 134 4.31 -3.35 6.43
CA LEU A 134 3.38 -2.49 5.72
C LEU A 134 4.15 -1.35 5.06
N VAL A 135 4.22 -1.35 3.73
CA VAL A 135 4.84 -0.29 2.95
C VAL A 135 3.79 0.78 2.67
N VAL A 136 4.09 2.03 3.00
CA VAL A 136 3.19 3.16 2.77
C VAL A 136 3.86 4.25 1.94
N THR A 137 3.13 4.78 0.97
CA THR A 137 3.62 5.84 0.07
C THR A 137 2.47 6.69 -0.45
N GLY A 138 2.78 7.87 -0.98
CA GLY A 138 1.86 8.63 -1.82
C GLY A 138 1.51 7.88 -3.10
N HIS A 139 0.46 8.30 -3.80
CA HIS A 139 -0.02 7.64 -5.02
C HIS A 139 -0.04 8.61 -6.20
N ILE A 140 0.79 8.34 -7.20
CA ILE A 140 0.92 9.16 -8.40
C ILE A 140 0.22 8.51 -9.59
N GLY A 141 0.43 7.20 -9.78
CA GLY A 141 -0.19 6.47 -10.87
C GLY A 141 0.06 4.96 -10.83
N TRP A 142 -0.41 4.26 -11.83
CA TRP A 142 -0.26 2.80 -11.93
C TRP A 142 1.20 2.33 -11.99
N THR A 143 2.12 3.19 -12.43
CA THR A 143 3.55 2.91 -12.48
C THR A 143 4.19 2.74 -11.10
N ASP A 144 3.57 3.27 -10.05
CA ASP A 144 4.04 3.15 -8.65
C ASP A 144 4.11 1.69 -8.23
N VAL A 145 3.10 0.90 -8.64
CA VAL A 145 3.04 -0.54 -8.38
C VAL A 145 4.25 -1.27 -8.97
N VAL A 146 4.62 -0.91 -10.20
CA VAL A 146 5.76 -1.51 -10.90
C VAL A 146 7.08 -1.08 -10.26
N ALA A 147 7.21 0.21 -9.91
CA ALA A 147 8.40 0.77 -9.29
C ALA A 147 8.65 0.14 -7.91
N LEU A 148 7.60 0.02 -7.09
CA LEU A 148 7.69 -0.63 -5.78
C LEU A 148 8.04 -2.12 -5.90
N ALA A 149 7.40 -2.85 -6.83
CA ALA A 149 7.68 -4.26 -7.08
C ALA A 149 9.11 -4.51 -7.59
N ALA A 150 9.71 -3.53 -8.28
CA ALA A 150 11.09 -3.62 -8.75
C ALA A 150 12.12 -3.49 -7.62
N VAL A 151 11.80 -2.83 -6.52
CA VAL A 151 12.63 -2.86 -5.29
C VAL A 151 12.56 -4.24 -4.65
N GLN A 152 11.35 -4.70 -4.34
CA GLN A 152 11.08 -6.02 -3.80
C GLN A 152 9.61 -6.36 -4.04
N PRO A 153 9.26 -7.57 -4.50
CA PRO A 153 7.90 -8.00 -4.70
C PRO A 153 7.07 -7.92 -3.41
N LEU A 154 5.86 -7.39 -3.54
CA LEU A 154 4.93 -7.21 -2.44
C LEU A 154 3.48 -7.30 -2.94
N GLY A 155 2.53 -7.50 -2.03
CA GLY A 155 1.11 -7.42 -2.32
C GLY A 155 0.61 -5.98 -2.22
N PHE A 156 -0.58 -5.71 -2.78
CA PHE A 156 -1.17 -4.37 -2.79
C PHE A 156 -2.61 -4.41 -2.29
N VAL A 157 -3.07 -3.30 -1.76
CA VAL A 157 -4.50 -3.02 -1.63
C VAL A 157 -4.91 -2.19 -2.84
N ALA A 158 -5.84 -2.72 -3.66
CA ALA A 158 -6.29 -2.06 -4.88
C ALA A 158 -7.81 -2.16 -5.05
N ARG A 159 -8.37 -1.33 -5.94
CA ARG A 159 -9.82 -1.30 -6.22
C ARG A 159 -10.34 -2.67 -6.66
N ALA A 160 -11.50 -3.04 -6.16
CA ALA A 160 -12.12 -4.35 -6.42
C ALA A 160 -12.45 -4.55 -7.91
N ASP A 161 -12.89 -3.50 -8.61
CA ASP A 161 -13.21 -3.54 -10.03
C ASP A 161 -12.01 -3.89 -10.94
N MET A 162 -10.79 -3.60 -10.52
CA MET A 162 -9.57 -3.98 -11.27
C MET A 162 -9.38 -5.50 -11.36
N VAL A 163 -9.95 -6.26 -10.42
CA VAL A 163 -9.84 -7.74 -10.42
C VAL A 163 -10.72 -8.38 -11.48
N GLU A 164 -11.74 -7.68 -11.96
CA GLU A 164 -12.68 -8.15 -12.99
C GLU A 164 -12.14 -7.99 -14.42
N TRP A 165 -11.08 -7.22 -14.61
CA TRP A 165 -10.50 -7.02 -15.94
C TRP A 165 -9.73 -8.27 -16.40
N PRO A 166 -10.01 -8.83 -17.61
CA PRO A 166 -9.53 -10.16 -18.01
C PRO A 166 -8.01 -10.35 -17.93
N LEU A 167 -7.22 -9.34 -18.25
CA LEU A 167 -5.75 -9.37 -18.21
C LEU A 167 -5.22 -8.96 -16.82
N LEU A 168 -5.80 -7.91 -16.22
CA LEU A 168 -5.37 -7.38 -14.93
C LEU A 168 -5.83 -8.24 -13.76
N GLY A 169 -6.97 -8.92 -13.86
CA GLY A 169 -7.46 -9.81 -12.80
C GLY A 169 -6.56 -10.99 -12.53
N ASN A 170 -5.98 -11.60 -13.57
CA ASN A 170 -5.00 -12.67 -13.39
C ASN A 170 -3.69 -12.15 -12.80
N LEU A 171 -3.24 -10.97 -13.21
CA LEU A 171 -2.08 -10.30 -12.64
C LEU A 171 -2.33 -9.90 -11.18
N ALA A 172 -3.53 -9.38 -10.86
CA ALA A 172 -3.93 -9.02 -9.50
C ALA A 172 -3.91 -10.24 -8.55
N LYS A 173 -4.43 -11.38 -8.98
CA LYS A 173 -4.33 -12.65 -8.23
C LYS A 173 -2.88 -13.06 -8.00
N LEU A 174 -2.04 -12.95 -9.02
CA LEU A 174 -0.63 -13.28 -8.94
C LEU A 174 0.14 -12.33 -8.03
N MET A 175 -0.23 -11.05 -8.01
CA MET A 175 0.31 -10.01 -7.14
C MET A 175 -0.33 -10.00 -5.74
N ARG A 176 -1.20 -10.98 -5.44
CA ARG A 176 -1.82 -11.12 -4.12
C ARG A 176 -2.53 -9.85 -3.64
N VAL A 177 -3.29 -9.23 -4.53
CA VAL A 177 -4.04 -8.00 -4.23
C VAL A 177 -5.14 -8.28 -3.21
N VAL A 178 -5.27 -7.38 -2.23
CA VAL A 178 -6.42 -7.30 -1.34
C VAL A 178 -7.39 -6.28 -1.96
N PRO A 179 -8.58 -6.71 -2.38
CA PRO A 179 -9.54 -5.80 -3.02
C PRO A 179 -10.18 -4.86 -2.00
N ILE A 180 -10.38 -3.60 -2.40
CA ILE A 180 -11.11 -2.60 -1.63
C ILE A 180 -12.20 -1.93 -2.45
N GLU A 181 -13.41 -1.89 -1.92
CA GLU A 181 -14.54 -1.10 -2.45
C GLU A 181 -14.54 0.26 -1.76
N ARG A 182 -14.06 1.30 -2.46
CA ARG A 182 -13.91 2.65 -1.86
C ARG A 182 -15.27 3.30 -1.56
N GLU A 183 -16.30 2.92 -2.28
CA GLU A 183 -17.68 3.39 -2.11
C GLU A 183 -18.37 2.81 -0.87
N ARG A 184 -17.84 1.69 -0.34
CA ARG A 184 -18.42 0.97 0.80
C ARG A 184 -17.52 1.03 2.03
N LEU A 185 -17.67 2.07 2.86
CA LEU A 185 -16.93 2.16 4.13
C LEU A 185 -17.21 0.99 5.08
N ARG A 186 -18.39 0.36 4.97
CA ARG A 186 -18.77 -0.80 5.79
C ARG A 186 -17.93 -2.04 5.52
N SER A 187 -17.31 -2.16 4.33
CA SER A 187 -16.40 -3.27 4.00
C SER A 187 -14.97 -3.02 4.47
N LEU A 188 -14.67 -1.82 4.96
CA LEU A 188 -13.31 -1.45 5.38
C LEU A 188 -12.75 -2.30 6.54
N PRO A 189 -13.54 -2.71 7.56
CA PRO A 189 -13.06 -3.65 8.57
C PRO A 189 -12.59 -4.99 8.00
N ASP A 190 -13.28 -5.53 6.99
CA ASP A 190 -12.91 -6.79 6.34
C ASP A 190 -11.58 -6.65 5.57
N VAL A 191 -11.37 -5.50 4.92
CA VAL A 191 -10.11 -5.17 4.24
C VAL A 191 -8.96 -5.07 5.25
N VAL A 192 -9.19 -4.42 6.40
CA VAL A 192 -8.21 -4.33 7.49
C VAL A 192 -7.89 -5.73 8.03
N ALA A 193 -8.90 -6.56 8.27
CA ALA A 193 -8.71 -7.94 8.74
C ALA A 193 -7.91 -8.79 7.74
N ALA A 194 -8.24 -8.70 6.44
CA ALA A 194 -7.50 -9.37 5.39
C ALA A 194 -6.04 -8.90 5.30
N LEU A 195 -5.81 -7.60 5.44
CA LEU A 195 -4.46 -7.03 5.45
C LEU A 195 -3.67 -7.47 6.69
N SER A 196 -4.30 -7.48 7.88
CA SER A 196 -3.73 -7.97 9.13
C SER A 196 -3.30 -9.43 9.01
N ALA A 197 -4.16 -10.29 8.47
CA ALA A 197 -3.85 -11.70 8.25
C ALA A 197 -2.63 -11.89 7.35
N ARG A 198 -2.48 -11.07 6.31
CA ARG A 198 -1.34 -11.09 5.40
C ARG A 198 -0.04 -10.65 6.09
N LEU A 199 -0.10 -9.56 6.86
CA LEU A 199 1.06 -9.05 7.62
C LEU A 199 1.50 -10.06 8.68
N ALA A 200 0.56 -10.65 9.42
CA ALA A 200 0.84 -11.70 10.40
C ALA A 200 1.45 -12.97 9.78
N ALA A 201 1.09 -13.30 8.53
CA ALA A 201 1.70 -14.39 7.77
C ALA A 201 3.12 -14.07 7.25
N GLY A 202 3.66 -12.88 7.54
CA GLY A 202 4.98 -12.45 7.08
C GLY A 202 5.01 -11.88 5.67
N ASP A 203 3.85 -11.54 5.11
CA ASP A 203 3.78 -10.92 3.79
C ASP A 203 4.17 -9.44 3.84
N ARG A 204 4.77 -8.96 2.76
CA ARG A 204 5.01 -7.54 2.50
C ARG A 204 3.81 -6.99 1.74
N MET A 205 3.18 -5.96 2.31
CA MET A 205 1.98 -5.36 1.73
C MET A 205 2.19 -3.87 1.52
N ALA A 206 1.76 -3.33 0.39
CA ALA A 206 1.78 -1.90 0.13
C ALA A 206 0.38 -1.31 0.10
N VAL A 207 0.26 -0.11 0.65
CA VAL A 207 -0.96 0.69 0.63
C VAL A 207 -0.65 2.12 0.20
N PHE A 208 -1.64 2.74 -0.44
CA PHE A 208 -1.64 4.15 -0.81
C PHE A 208 -2.68 4.89 0.04
N PRO A 209 -2.33 5.35 1.24
CA PRO A 209 -3.31 5.84 2.22
C PRO A 209 -4.04 7.12 1.81
N GLU A 210 -3.55 7.84 0.80
CA GLU A 210 -4.25 9.00 0.21
C GLU A 210 -5.61 8.61 -0.39
N GLY A 211 -5.75 7.35 -0.80
CA GLY A 211 -6.98 6.80 -1.36
C GLY A 211 -7.28 7.21 -2.80
N THR A 212 -6.56 8.16 -3.37
CA THR A 212 -6.62 8.60 -4.76
C THR A 212 -5.23 8.94 -5.28
N THR A 213 -5.10 9.17 -6.58
CA THR A 213 -3.85 9.58 -7.22
C THR A 213 -3.70 11.08 -7.26
N TRP A 214 -2.45 11.55 -7.16
CA TRP A 214 -2.05 12.94 -7.19
C TRP A 214 -0.98 13.16 -8.27
N CYS A 215 -0.72 14.40 -8.64
CA CYS A 215 0.25 14.70 -9.69
C CYS A 215 1.73 14.51 -9.28
N GLY A 216 1.99 14.18 -8.02
CA GLY A 216 3.34 14.02 -7.47
C GLY A 216 3.95 15.31 -6.91
N ARG A 217 3.48 16.50 -7.35
CA ARG A 217 3.84 17.79 -6.76
C ARG A 217 2.85 18.21 -5.68
N ALA A 218 1.61 17.79 -5.84
CA ALA A 218 0.57 17.93 -4.85
C ALA A 218 0.22 16.56 -4.27
N TYR A 219 -0.31 16.53 -3.07
CA TYR A 219 -0.65 15.32 -2.34
C TYR A 219 -1.76 15.56 -1.31
N GLY A 220 -2.51 14.51 -0.99
CA GLY A 220 -3.55 14.50 0.04
C GLY A 220 -3.08 13.99 1.39
N GLY A 221 -3.90 14.05 2.42
CA GLY A 221 -3.63 13.48 3.74
C GLY A 221 -3.65 11.95 3.75
N MET A 222 -2.83 11.32 4.58
CA MET A 222 -2.84 9.87 4.77
C MET A 222 -4.00 9.45 5.67
N ARG A 223 -4.93 8.66 5.13
CA ARG A 223 -6.10 8.13 5.85
C ARG A 223 -5.68 7.02 6.80
N PRO A 224 -6.06 7.07 8.10
CA PRO A 224 -5.52 6.16 9.10
C PRO A 224 -6.09 4.74 9.08
N ALA A 225 -7.16 4.47 8.33
CA ALA A 225 -7.91 3.23 8.45
C ALA A 225 -7.07 1.97 8.23
N LEU A 226 -6.27 1.92 7.15
CA LEU A 226 -5.46 0.73 6.83
C LEU A 226 -4.24 0.57 7.74
N PHE A 227 -3.80 1.62 8.43
CA PHE A 227 -2.75 1.53 9.44
C PHE A 227 -3.16 0.70 10.65
N GLN A 228 -4.48 0.50 10.87
CA GLN A 228 -4.97 -0.37 11.93
C GLN A 228 -4.39 -1.78 11.80
N SER A 229 -4.21 -2.30 10.59
CA SER A 229 -3.62 -3.61 10.37
C SER A 229 -2.20 -3.75 10.93
N ALA A 230 -1.40 -2.70 10.86
CA ALA A 230 -0.05 -2.68 11.45
C ALA A 230 -0.11 -2.61 12.98
N VAL A 231 -1.05 -1.82 13.54
CA VAL A 231 -1.28 -1.73 14.98
C VAL A 231 -1.75 -3.08 15.55
N ASP A 232 -2.75 -3.72 14.91
CA ASP A 232 -3.31 -5.00 15.36
C ASP A 232 -2.30 -6.15 15.36
N THR A 233 -1.34 -6.11 14.43
CA THR A 233 -0.34 -7.18 14.26
C THR A 233 1.02 -6.86 14.88
N GLY A 234 1.22 -5.65 15.41
CA GLY A 234 2.53 -5.19 15.85
C GLY A 234 3.55 -5.07 14.71
N THR A 235 3.08 -4.97 13.46
CA THR A 235 3.95 -4.96 12.28
C THR A 235 4.51 -3.57 12.03
N TYR A 236 5.82 -3.49 11.79
CA TYR A 236 6.46 -2.24 11.42
C TYR A 236 5.98 -1.70 10.08
N VAL A 237 5.98 -0.38 9.96
CA VAL A 237 5.62 0.32 8.73
C VAL A 237 6.89 0.86 8.08
N GLN A 238 7.03 0.65 6.78
CA GLN A 238 8.09 1.23 5.95
C GLN A 238 7.52 2.41 5.16
N PRO A 239 7.74 3.64 5.60
CA PRO A 239 7.43 4.80 4.79
C PRO A 239 8.35 4.84 3.57
N VAL A 240 7.79 5.13 2.42
CA VAL A 240 8.51 5.24 1.15
C VAL A 240 8.14 6.54 0.47
N ARG A 241 9.14 7.37 0.18
CA ARG A 241 8.95 8.53 -0.68
C ARG A 241 9.17 8.11 -2.12
N LEU A 242 8.15 8.23 -2.94
CA LEU A 242 8.18 7.94 -4.36
C LEU A 242 8.08 9.23 -5.15
N ARG A 243 9.03 9.45 -6.06
CA ARG A 243 9.05 10.60 -6.97
C ARG A 243 9.39 10.14 -8.38
N TYR A 244 8.89 10.86 -9.37
CA TYR A 244 9.33 10.70 -10.74
C TYR A 244 10.10 11.94 -11.15
N LEU A 245 11.27 11.72 -11.74
CA LEU A 245 12.16 12.79 -12.18
C LEU A 245 12.35 12.65 -13.70
N ASP A 246 12.45 13.78 -14.36
CA ASP A 246 12.82 13.82 -15.77
C ASP A 246 14.31 13.53 -15.99
N THR A 247 14.77 13.67 -17.21
CA THR A 247 16.18 13.48 -17.60
C THR A 247 17.11 14.55 -17.02
N HIS A 248 16.59 15.67 -16.56
CA HIS A 248 17.31 16.78 -15.93
C HIS A 248 17.31 16.71 -14.41
N GLY A 249 16.57 15.74 -13.83
CA GLY A 249 16.43 15.56 -12.39
C GLY A 249 15.32 16.41 -11.76
N ALA A 250 14.54 17.12 -12.56
CA ALA A 250 13.36 17.84 -12.07
C ALA A 250 12.17 16.88 -11.88
N GLN A 251 11.33 17.17 -10.89
CA GLN A 251 10.14 16.37 -10.65
C GLN A 251 9.14 16.51 -11.79
N CYS A 252 8.68 15.39 -12.36
CA CYS A 252 7.75 15.36 -13.48
C CYS A 252 6.45 14.63 -13.15
N ALA A 253 5.35 15.09 -13.76
CA ALA A 253 4.03 14.52 -13.59
C ALA A 253 3.60 13.57 -14.73
N VAL A 254 4.51 13.21 -15.63
CA VAL A 254 4.21 12.33 -16.79
C VAL A 254 3.52 11.02 -16.39
N PRO A 255 3.94 10.30 -15.32
CA PRO A 255 3.30 9.08 -14.89
C PRO A 255 2.01 9.27 -14.10
N ALA A 256 1.68 10.52 -13.74
CA ALA A 256 0.51 10.80 -12.94
C ALA A 256 -0.79 10.37 -13.65
N PHE A 257 -1.69 9.80 -12.86
CA PHE A 257 -3.02 9.38 -13.32
C PHE A 257 -4.07 10.25 -12.64
N VAL A 258 -4.46 11.35 -13.29
CA VAL A 258 -5.21 12.44 -12.64
C VAL A 258 -6.41 12.90 -13.47
N GLY A 259 -7.43 13.40 -12.80
CA GLY A 259 -8.67 13.86 -13.44
C GLY A 259 -9.38 12.72 -14.18
N GLU A 260 -9.82 12.99 -15.40
CA GLU A 260 -10.52 12.06 -16.29
C GLU A 260 -9.56 11.19 -17.14
N ASP A 261 -8.33 10.99 -16.65
CA ASP A 261 -7.31 10.23 -17.40
C ASP A 261 -7.75 8.77 -17.60
N THR A 262 -7.56 8.25 -18.79
CA THR A 262 -7.80 6.83 -19.07
C THR A 262 -6.50 6.05 -18.94
N PHE A 263 -6.60 4.75 -18.62
CA PHE A 263 -5.41 3.90 -18.54
C PHE A 263 -4.61 3.91 -19.85
N VAL A 264 -5.31 3.85 -21.01
CA VAL A 264 -4.67 3.87 -22.32
C VAL A 264 -3.99 5.21 -22.59
N GLY A 265 -4.66 6.32 -22.26
CA GLY A 265 -4.09 7.68 -22.40
C GLY A 265 -2.82 7.86 -21.56
N SER A 266 -2.89 7.47 -20.29
CA SER A 266 -1.74 7.52 -19.37
C SER A 266 -0.60 6.61 -19.83
N ALA A 267 -0.89 5.37 -20.23
CA ALA A 267 0.12 4.45 -20.73
C ALA A 267 0.78 4.97 -22.02
N ALA A 268 0.01 5.53 -22.94
CA ALA A 268 0.53 6.13 -24.18
C ALA A 268 1.44 7.33 -23.88
N ARG A 269 1.09 8.16 -22.90
CA ARG A 269 1.92 9.28 -22.42
C ARG A 269 3.26 8.78 -21.88
N VAL A 270 3.23 7.78 -21.00
CA VAL A 270 4.44 7.17 -20.44
C VAL A 270 5.32 6.55 -21.52
N LEU A 271 4.73 5.74 -22.42
CA LEU A 271 5.48 5.07 -23.50
C LEU A 271 6.14 6.04 -24.50
N ARG A 272 5.52 7.21 -24.70
CA ARG A 272 6.07 8.25 -25.60
C ARG A 272 7.12 9.11 -24.94
N SER A 273 7.23 9.12 -23.62
CA SER A 273 8.20 9.97 -22.90
C SER A 273 9.65 9.63 -23.24
N ARG A 274 10.53 10.63 -23.26
CA ARG A 274 11.95 10.47 -23.60
C ARG A 274 12.71 9.61 -22.57
N GLY A 275 12.31 9.65 -21.33
CA GLY A 275 12.85 8.84 -20.23
C GLY A 275 12.57 9.51 -18.90
N MET A 276 12.54 8.68 -17.85
CA MET A 276 12.26 9.12 -16.49
C MET A 276 13.04 8.28 -15.48
N VAL A 277 13.20 8.81 -14.29
CA VAL A 277 13.72 8.09 -13.13
C VAL A 277 12.62 7.97 -12.10
N ALA A 278 12.24 6.72 -11.78
CA ALA A 278 11.45 6.43 -10.59
C ALA A 278 12.43 6.38 -9.41
N GLU A 279 12.34 7.37 -8.53
CA GLU A 279 13.14 7.43 -7.32
C GLU A 279 12.34 6.94 -6.15
N ILE A 280 12.86 5.94 -5.47
CA ILE A 280 12.30 5.35 -4.26
C ILE A 280 13.27 5.60 -3.12
N VAL A 281 12.81 6.36 -2.12
CA VAL A 281 13.58 6.62 -0.90
C VAL A 281 12.94 5.82 0.23
N LEU A 282 13.70 4.90 0.82
CA LEU A 282 13.29 4.14 1.98
C LEU A 282 13.61 4.97 3.22
N GLU A 283 12.58 5.50 3.86
CA GLU A 283 12.71 6.28 5.08
C GLU A 283 12.87 5.34 6.30
N PRO A 284 13.28 5.83 7.46
CA PRO A 284 13.33 5.02 8.68
C PRO A 284 12.03 4.28 8.95
N LEU A 285 12.14 3.06 9.49
CA LEU A 285 10.98 2.26 9.87
C LEU A 285 10.21 2.91 11.00
N GLU A 286 8.89 2.91 10.88
CA GLU A 286 7.98 3.39 11.91
C GLU A 286 7.44 2.23 12.75
N HIS A 287 7.55 2.38 14.07
CA HIS A 287 6.91 1.44 15.00
C HIS A 287 5.38 1.61 14.97
N PRO A 288 4.59 0.52 14.97
CA PRO A 288 3.13 0.63 14.82
C PRO A 288 2.47 1.43 15.96
N GLY A 289 3.01 1.36 17.18
CA GLY A 289 2.39 2.02 18.34
C GLY A 289 1.02 1.42 18.67
N LEU A 290 0.16 2.21 19.32
CA LEU A 290 -1.19 1.81 19.74
C LEU A 290 -2.28 2.63 19.04
N ASP A 291 -1.92 3.72 18.36
CA ASP A 291 -2.85 4.63 17.68
C ASP A 291 -2.52 4.74 16.19
N ARG A 292 -3.46 4.28 15.37
CA ARG A 292 -3.38 4.34 13.91
C ARG A 292 -3.32 5.77 13.36
N ARG A 293 -3.90 6.76 14.05
CA ARG A 293 -3.89 8.18 13.61
C ARG A 293 -2.50 8.78 13.82
N ASP A 294 -1.90 8.51 14.97
CA ASP A 294 -0.52 8.91 15.23
C ASP A 294 0.46 8.24 14.24
N LEU A 295 0.30 6.94 14.01
CA LEU A 295 1.11 6.20 13.05
C LEU A 295 0.98 6.78 11.63
N ALA A 296 -0.25 7.07 11.19
CA ALA A 296 -0.49 7.68 9.87
C ALA A 296 0.18 9.05 9.75
N ARG A 297 0.08 9.89 10.79
CA ARG A 297 0.73 11.21 10.84
C ARG A 297 2.26 11.08 10.77
N ARG A 298 2.87 10.18 11.53
CA ARG A 298 4.33 9.93 11.51
C ARG A 298 4.79 9.48 10.13
N CYS A 299 4.09 8.52 9.53
CA CYS A 299 4.37 8.05 8.18
C CYS A 299 4.19 9.15 7.13
N GLU A 300 3.17 10.00 7.28
CA GLU A 300 2.94 11.14 6.39
C GLU A 300 4.12 12.11 6.42
N ILE A 301 4.60 12.46 7.61
CA ILE A 301 5.78 13.32 7.77
C ILE A 301 7.01 12.65 7.14
N ALA A 302 7.24 11.36 7.39
CA ALA A 302 8.37 10.63 6.82
C ALA A 302 8.33 10.59 5.29
N VAL A 303 7.16 10.33 4.70
CA VAL A 303 6.99 10.26 3.23
C VAL A 303 7.18 11.62 2.56
N ARG A 304 6.78 12.71 3.19
CA ARG A 304 6.79 14.04 2.58
C ARG A 304 8.01 14.86 2.92
N GLY A 305 8.60 14.64 4.09
CA GLY A 305 9.68 15.47 4.60
C GLY A 305 9.27 16.95 4.65
N ASP A 306 10.14 17.82 4.16
CA ASP A 306 9.91 19.27 4.10
C ASP A 306 9.22 19.73 2.80
N GLU A 307 8.78 18.79 1.96
CA GLU A 307 8.12 19.14 0.70
C GLU A 307 6.77 19.79 0.94
N ARG A 308 6.55 20.93 0.29
CA ARG A 308 5.25 21.61 0.30
C ARG A 308 4.44 21.18 -0.93
N SER A 309 3.17 20.87 -0.69
CA SER A 309 2.23 20.52 -1.75
C SER A 309 2.02 21.70 -2.71
N ARG A 310 2.14 21.44 -4.01
CA ARG A 310 1.92 22.42 -5.07
C ARG A 310 0.99 21.83 -6.13
N HIS A 311 0.11 22.64 -6.66
CA HIS A 311 -0.83 22.24 -7.71
C HIS A 311 -0.48 22.94 -9.02
N GLY A 312 -0.85 22.30 -10.16
CA GLY A 312 -0.63 22.87 -11.49
C GLY A 312 0.76 22.56 -12.10
N VAL A 313 0.92 23.00 -13.35
CA VAL A 313 2.18 22.91 -14.10
C VAL A 313 3.23 23.79 -13.44
N ALA A 314 4.46 23.31 -13.36
CA ALA A 314 5.56 23.97 -12.67
C ALA A 314 5.37 24.20 -11.15
N GLY A 315 4.29 23.67 -10.57
CA GLY A 315 4.03 23.77 -9.14
C GLY A 315 3.92 25.20 -8.64
N THR A 316 3.28 26.08 -9.42
CA THR A 316 3.15 27.51 -9.11
C THR A 316 2.14 27.78 -8.02
N GLU A 317 1.12 26.94 -7.88
CA GLU A 317 0.08 27.10 -6.87
C GLU A 317 0.37 26.23 -5.65
N TRP A 318 0.30 26.84 -4.48
CA TRP A 318 0.36 26.14 -3.21
C TRP A 318 -1.05 25.66 -2.85
N ILE A 319 -1.17 24.39 -2.52
CA ILE A 319 -2.37 23.87 -1.86
C ILE A 319 -1.98 23.44 -0.46
N GLU A 320 -2.69 23.96 0.52
CA GLU A 320 -2.65 23.36 1.83
C GLU A 320 -3.13 21.92 1.66
N ALA A 321 -2.35 20.97 2.16
CA ALA A 321 -2.83 19.60 2.21
C ALA A 321 -4.18 19.66 2.90
N THR A 322 -5.25 19.51 2.10
CA THR A 322 -6.58 19.42 2.68
C THR A 322 -6.57 18.13 3.49
N THR A 323 -6.06 18.26 4.72
CA THR A 323 -6.40 17.32 5.73
C THR A 323 -7.91 17.45 5.78
N THR A 324 -8.61 16.59 5.07
CA THR A 324 -10.00 16.36 5.37
C THR A 324 -9.95 15.79 6.78
N ARG A 325 -9.80 16.72 7.73
CA ARG A 325 -10.10 16.44 9.12
C ARG A 325 -11.49 15.86 9.00
N VAL A 326 -11.58 14.53 9.11
CA VAL A 326 -12.86 13.93 9.46
C VAL A 326 -13.24 14.73 10.69
N GLN A 327 -14.13 15.69 10.51
CA GLN A 327 -14.73 16.36 11.65
C GLN A 327 -15.24 15.19 12.49
N ASP A 328 -14.63 15.02 13.64
CA ASP A 328 -15.20 14.15 14.64
C ASP A 328 -16.67 14.60 14.73
N PRO A 329 -17.64 13.68 14.62
CA PRO A 329 -19.03 14.06 14.79
C PRO A 329 -19.06 14.89 16.07
N ALA A 330 -19.60 16.11 15.95
CA ALA A 330 -19.71 16.99 17.10
C ALA A 330 -20.23 16.17 18.27
N PRO A 331 -19.66 16.30 19.48
CA PRO A 331 -20.18 15.57 20.62
C PRO A 331 -21.69 15.79 20.64
N ILE A 332 -22.43 14.72 20.63
CA ILE A 332 -23.88 14.78 20.76
C ILE A 332 -24.08 15.45 22.11
N THR A 333 -24.29 16.74 22.10
CA THR A 333 -24.75 17.46 23.27
C THR A 333 -26.13 16.94 23.50
N ASP A 334 -26.25 16.11 24.51
CA ASP A 334 -27.48 15.64 25.10
C ASP A 334 -28.20 16.87 25.69
N ALA A 335 -28.88 17.60 24.82
CA ALA A 335 -29.70 18.74 25.21
C ALA A 335 -31.15 18.25 25.22
N THR A 336 -31.51 17.52 26.25
CA THR A 336 -32.87 17.57 26.83
C THR A 336 -32.82 16.94 28.22
N GLU A 337 -32.58 17.76 29.21
CA GLU A 337 -33.11 17.48 30.56
C GLU A 337 -34.62 17.41 30.46
N PRO A 338 -35.25 16.28 30.82
CA PRO A 338 -36.69 16.28 31.03
C PRO A 338 -36.99 16.92 32.40
N ARG A 339 -37.76 18.02 32.35
CA ARG A 339 -38.38 18.64 33.51
C ARG A 339 -39.06 17.59 34.37
N ASN A 340 -38.64 17.58 35.60
CA ASN A 340 -39.18 16.80 36.70
C ASN A 340 -40.67 17.16 36.91
N THR A 341 -41.59 16.26 36.55
CA THR A 341 -42.97 16.25 37.03
C THR A 341 -43.17 14.95 37.79
N THR A 342 -43.17 15.12 39.09
CA THR A 342 -43.60 14.12 40.10
C THR A 342 -45.02 13.67 39.84
N ALA A 343 -45.19 12.41 39.43
CA ALA A 343 -46.44 11.68 39.64
C ALA A 343 -46.08 10.23 39.96
N GLY A 344 -46.39 9.84 41.17
CA GLY A 344 -46.07 8.52 41.73
C GLY A 344 -46.79 7.38 41.05
N ILE A 345 -46.09 6.31 40.77
CA ILE A 345 -46.67 4.99 40.54
C ILE A 345 -45.79 3.94 41.24
N ARG A 346 -46.47 3.10 42.01
CA ARG A 346 -45.95 2.02 42.85
C ARG A 346 -45.24 0.92 42.08
N PRO A 347 -44.34 0.15 42.71
CA PRO A 347 -43.61 -0.92 42.07
C PRO A 347 -44.43 -2.18 41.88
N ARG A 348 -44.34 -2.79 40.71
CA ARG A 348 -44.77 -4.17 40.47
C ARG A 348 -43.56 -5.09 40.35
N ALA A 349 -43.64 -6.20 41.10
CA ALA A 349 -42.66 -7.23 41.28
C ALA A 349 -42.44 -8.09 40.02
N GLY A 350 -41.21 -8.52 39.82
CA GLY A 350 -40.84 -9.89 39.47
C GLY A 350 -40.94 -10.28 38.01
N VAL A 351 -39.81 -10.22 37.25
CA VAL A 351 -39.55 -11.20 36.18
C VAL A 351 -38.14 -11.75 36.34
N ARG A 352 -38.10 -13.07 36.43
CA ARG A 352 -36.95 -13.93 36.72
C ARG A 352 -35.92 -13.87 35.59
N ARG A 353 -34.66 -13.75 35.94
CA ARG A 353 -33.50 -14.05 35.11
C ARG A 353 -33.49 -15.53 34.75
N ARG A 354 -33.48 -15.88 33.47
CA ARG A 354 -33.07 -17.19 32.97
C ARG A 354 -31.61 -17.15 32.60
N ALA A 355 -30.80 -17.89 33.32
CA ALA A 355 -29.45 -18.23 32.99
C ALA A 355 -29.47 -19.26 31.85
N VAL A 356 -28.69 -19.01 30.81
CA VAL A 356 -28.40 -20.01 29.76
C VAL A 356 -27.12 -20.71 30.13
N ALA A 357 -27.24 -22.04 30.34
CA ALA A 357 -26.17 -22.92 30.75
C ALA A 357 -25.24 -23.27 29.62
N LEU A 358 -23.96 -23.32 29.96
CA LEU A 358 -22.86 -23.80 29.14
C LEU A 358 -23.05 -25.25 28.72
N PHE A 359 -22.81 -25.54 27.45
CA PHE A 359 -22.59 -26.89 26.96
C PHE A 359 -21.11 -27.29 27.22
N ARG A 360 -20.92 -28.20 28.16
CA ARG A 360 -19.71 -29.02 28.32
C ARG A 360 -19.88 -30.27 27.46
N GLY A 361 -19.09 -30.43 26.40
CA GLY A 361 -18.94 -31.69 25.67
C GLY A 361 -17.88 -32.58 26.34
N ARG A 362 -18.32 -33.79 26.67
CA ARG A 362 -17.51 -34.87 27.28
C ARG A 362 -16.47 -35.39 26.32
N GLY A 363 -15.23 -35.58 26.82
CA GLY A 363 -14.25 -36.46 26.28
C GLY A 363 -14.67 -37.94 26.43
N ARG A 364 -14.31 -38.72 25.46
CA ARG A 364 -14.28 -40.18 25.60
C ARG A 364 -12.85 -40.68 25.35
N ASP A 365 -12.28 -41.20 26.41
CA ASP A 365 -11.13 -42.06 26.39
C ASP A 365 -11.48 -43.36 25.64
N ALA A 366 -10.52 -43.84 24.86
CA ALA A 366 -10.45 -45.23 24.51
C ALA A 366 -8.96 -45.67 24.50
N SER A 367 -8.62 -46.29 25.59
CA SER A 367 -7.37 -46.98 25.83
C SER A 367 -7.31 -48.33 25.10
N ALA A 368 -6.11 -48.67 24.70
CA ALA A 368 -5.49 -50.01 24.67
C ALA A 368 -6.08 -51.10 23.78
N ARG A 369 -5.25 -51.61 22.88
CA ARG A 369 -4.79 -53.01 22.97
C ARG A 369 -3.54 -53.26 22.10
N ARG A 370 -2.55 -53.81 22.76
CA ARG A 370 -1.39 -54.47 22.19
C ARG A 370 -1.78 -55.72 21.39
N SER A 371 -1.07 -56.05 20.33
CA SER A 371 -0.63 -57.39 20.04
C SER A 371 0.58 -57.37 19.12
N VAL A 372 1.57 -57.87 19.59
CA VAL A 372 2.73 -58.68 19.21
C VAL A 372 2.38 -59.63 18.07
N GLY A 373 3.26 -59.73 17.07
CA GLY A 373 3.25 -60.69 16.00
C GLY A 373 4.52 -60.62 15.17
N SER A 374 5.48 -61.39 15.57
CA SER A 374 6.75 -61.74 14.91
C SER A 374 6.53 -62.52 13.62
N GLY A 375 7.48 -62.40 12.67
CA GLY A 375 7.80 -63.57 11.83
C GLY A 375 8.02 -63.20 10.35
N GLN A 376 9.23 -63.35 9.98
CA GLN A 376 9.94 -63.63 8.71
C GLN A 376 10.25 -62.49 7.81
#